data_1b721d752caccc7f3b3e9a9846601a7f
#
_entry.id   1b721d752caccc7f3b3e9a9846601a7f
#
_cell.length_a   1.000
_cell.length_b   1.000
_cell.length_c   1.000
_cell.angle_alpha   90.00
_cell.angle_beta   90.00
_cell.angle_gamma   90.00
#
_symmetry.space_group_name_H-M   'P 1'
#
loop_
_entity.id
_entity.type
_entity.pdbx_description
1 polymer ?
#
loop_
_entity_poly.entity_id
_entity_poly.type
_entity_poly.pdbx_seq_one_letter_code
_entity_poly.pdbx_strand_id
1 'polypeptide(L)'
;MFGFYAEDVKVRDFDGNVLMDGHEGMRGQYGPLFRDSPDLRAEIPHRIVAGEYVVDEENISGFNLAGFPEAMHVVVVYRVRAGLIQDMTFLI
;
A
#
# COMPACT_ATOMS: atom_id res chain seq x y z
N MET A 1 13.30 -3.33 -2.30
CA MET A 1 11.89 -3.06 -2.60
C MET A 1 11.13 -2.48 -1.41
N PHE A 2 11.37 -2.98 -0.20
CA PHE A 2 10.68 -2.51 1.00
C PHE A 2 11.53 -1.64 1.91
N GLY A 3 12.59 -1.01 1.38
CA GLY A 3 13.54 -0.21 2.17
C GLY A 3 12.95 1.04 2.83
N PHE A 4 11.81 1.54 2.33
CA PHE A 4 11.11 2.68 2.94
C PHE A 4 10.12 2.26 4.03
N TYR A 5 9.93 0.96 4.22
CA TYR A 5 9.00 0.41 5.21
C TYR A 5 9.78 -0.12 6.40
N ALA A 6 9.27 0.14 7.61
CA ALA A 6 9.82 -0.47 8.82
C ALA A 6 9.71 -2.00 8.75
N GLU A 7 10.61 -2.71 9.41
CA GLU A 7 10.58 -4.19 9.41
C GLU A 7 9.28 -4.74 10.00
N ASP A 8 8.70 -4.04 10.97
CA ASP A 8 7.47 -4.39 11.65
C ASP A 8 6.25 -3.58 11.16
N VAL A 9 6.31 -3.05 9.93
CA VAL A 9 5.22 -2.28 9.34
C VAL A 9 3.90 -3.05 9.38
N LYS A 10 2.81 -2.34 9.71
CA LYS A 10 1.46 -2.91 9.69
C LYS A 10 0.69 -2.29 8.54
N VAL A 11 0.11 -3.14 7.72
CA VAL A 11 -0.81 -2.73 6.66
C VAL A 11 -2.22 -3.14 7.06
N ARG A 12 -3.12 -2.17 7.13
CA ARG A 12 -4.47 -2.35 7.67
C ARG A 12 -5.53 -1.98 6.65
N ASP A 13 -6.72 -2.57 6.83
CA ASP A 13 -7.91 -2.12 6.13
C ASP A 13 -8.59 -0.97 6.90
N PHE A 14 -9.71 -0.49 6.37
CA PHE A 14 -10.48 0.60 6.97
C PHE A 14 -10.99 0.27 8.38
N ASP A 15 -11.28 -1.00 8.64
CA ASP A 15 -11.77 -1.46 9.95
C ASP A 15 -10.67 -1.71 10.97
N GLY A 16 -9.41 -1.53 10.58
CA GLY A 16 -8.26 -1.71 11.45
C GLY A 16 -7.70 -3.12 11.47
N ASN A 17 -8.21 -4.02 10.64
CA ASN A 17 -7.69 -5.37 10.53
C ASN A 17 -6.32 -5.36 9.86
N VAL A 18 -5.36 -6.10 10.41
CA VAL A 18 -4.03 -6.22 9.84
C VAL A 18 -4.08 -7.17 8.64
N LEU A 19 -3.82 -6.61 7.45
CA LEU A 19 -3.80 -7.37 6.20
C LEU A 19 -2.42 -7.94 5.90
N MET A 20 -1.37 -7.19 6.26
CA MET A 20 0.02 -7.59 6.09
C MET A 20 0.79 -7.16 7.32
N ASP A 21 1.69 -8.02 7.80
CA ASP A 21 2.47 -7.78 9.00
C ASP A 21 3.94 -7.93 8.67
N GLY A 22 4.67 -6.81 8.73
CA GLY A 22 6.08 -6.75 8.47
C GLY A 22 6.46 -6.97 7.02
N HIS A 23 7.78 -6.98 6.74
CA HIS A 23 8.31 -7.21 5.40
C HIS A 23 7.91 -8.57 4.84
N GLU A 24 7.86 -9.61 5.67
CA GLU A 24 7.46 -10.95 5.24
C GLU A 24 6.01 -10.97 4.74
N GLY A 25 5.11 -10.34 5.48
CA GLY A 25 3.72 -10.25 5.06
C GLY A 25 3.56 -9.49 3.75
N MET A 26 4.32 -8.41 3.57
CA MET A 26 4.32 -7.64 2.32
C MET A 26 4.84 -8.46 1.16
N ARG A 27 5.95 -9.20 1.33
CA ARG A 27 6.50 -10.05 0.29
C ARG A 27 5.52 -11.15 -0.11
N GLY A 28 4.85 -11.75 0.87
CA GLY A 28 3.88 -12.81 0.62
C GLY A 28 2.70 -12.37 -0.23
N GLN A 29 2.27 -11.11 -0.11
CA GLN A 29 1.13 -10.57 -0.85
C GLN A 29 1.55 -9.82 -2.12
N TYR A 30 2.56 -8.96 -2.03
CA TYR A 30 2.99 -8.15 -3.16
C TYR A 30 3.87 -8.91 -4.15
N GLY A 31 4.63 -9.89 -3.70
CA GLY A 31 5.48 -10.68 -4.59
C GLY A 31 4.70 -11.33 -5.74
N PRO A 32 3.69 -12.15 -5.43
CA PRO A 32 2.82 -12.73 -6.48
C PRO A 32 2.09 -11.68 -7.29
N LEU A 33 1.60 -10.60 -6.66
CA LEU A 33 0.90 -9.52 -7.34
C LEU A 33 1.78 -8.88 -8.42
N PHE A 34 3.00 -8.52 -8.08
CA PHE A 34 3.94 -7.89 -9.02
C PHE A 34 4.39 -8.85 -10.11
N ARG A 35 4.59 -10.13 -9.76
CA ARG A 35 4.98 -11.16 -10.72
C ARG A 35 3.90 -11.38 -11.78
N ASP A 36 2.63 -11.43 -11.35
CA ASP A 36 1.51 -11.78 -12.22
C ASP A 36 0.87 -10.54 -12.89
N SER A 37 1.21 -9.34 -12.42
CA SER A 37 0.69 -8.07 -12.95
C SER A 37 1.85 -7.16 -13.39
N PRO A 38 2.54 -7.48 -14.51
CA PRO A 38 3.72 -6.73 -14.94
C PRO A 38 3.40 -5.29 -15.36
N ASP A 39 2.16 -5.00 -15.72
CA ASP A 39 1.71 -3.66 -16.11
C ASP A 39 1.13 -2.86 -14.96
N LEU A 40 1.26 -3.38 -13.73
CA LEU A 40 0.74 -2.72 -12.53
C LEU A 40 1.43 -1.38 -12.32
N ARG A 41 0.63 -0.33 -12.15
CA ARG A 41 1.14 1.01 -11.87
C ARG A 41 0.17 1.79 -11.01
N ALA A 42 0.71 2.74 -10.27
CA ALA A 42 -0.06 3.64 -9.43
C ALA A 42 0.26 5.09 -9.81
N GLU A 43 -0.78 5.91 -9.91
CA GLU A 43 -0.65 7.36 -10.06
C GLU A 43 -1.19 8.00 -8.79
N ILE A 44 -0.51 9.06 -8.32
CA ILE A 44 -0.88 9.78 -7.11
C ILE A 44 -1.23 11.21 -7.48
N PRO A 45 -2.49 11.49 -7.88
CA PRO A 45 -2.89 12.83 -8.28
C PRO A 45 -2.88 13.84 -7.13
N HIS A 46 -3.12 13.39 -5.90
CA HIS A 46 -3.16 14.25 -4.73
C HIS A 46 -2.47 13.62 -3.53
N ARG A 47 -1.70 14.46 -2.81
CA ARG A 47 -1.01 14.06 -1.59
C ARG A 47 -1.16 15.15 -0.54
N ILE A 48 -1.46 14.75 0.69
CA ILE A 48 -1.54 15.63 1.85
C ILE A 48 -0.49 15.16 2.86
N VAL A 49 0.31 16.09 3.37
CA VAL A 49 1.29 15.80 4.42
C VAL A 49 0.92 16.60 5.66
N ALA A 50 0.75 15.91 6.77
CA ALA A 50 0.40 16.51 8.06
C ALA A 50 1.16 15.80 9.18
N GLY A 51 2.22 16.42 9.71
CA GLY A 51 3.05 15.82 10.75
C GLY A 51 3.69 14.52 10.28
N GLU A 52 3.43 13.43 11.01
CA GLU A 52 3.93 12.10 10.67
C GLU A 52 3.09 11.39 9.59
N TYR A 53 1.98 12.01 9.16
CA TYR A 53 1.03 11.37 8.27
C TYR A 53 1.14 11.87 6.85
N VAL A 54 1.07 10.93 5.91
CA VAL A 54 0.96 11.21 4.47
C VAL A 54 -0.33 10.53 4.00
N VAL A 55 -1.19 11.29 3.32
CA VAL A 55 -2.44 10.76 2.77
C VAL A 55 -2.37 10.89 1.26
N ASP A 56 -2.41 9.76 0.57
CA ASP A 56 -2.33 9.70 -0.89
C ASP A 56 -3.66 9.25 -1.48
N GLU A 57 -4.13 10.00 -2.47
CA GLU A 57 -5.15 9.53 -3.38
C GLU A 57 -4.43 8.78 -4.51
N GLU A 58 -4.81 7.52 -4.74
CA GLU A 58 -4.12 6.66 -5.71
C GLU A 58 -5.08 6.09 -6.73
N ASN A 59 -4.68 6.16 -8.00
CA ASN A 59 -5.30 5.43 -9.10
C ASN A 59 -4.36 4.29 -9.47
N ILE A 60 -4.76 3.06 -9.19
CA ILE A 60 -3.95 1.87 -9.43
C ILE A 60 -4.57 1.10 -10.58
N SER A 61 -3.76 0.72 -11.56
CA SER A 61 -4.23 0.00 -12.75
C SER A 61 -3.24 -1.09 -13.15
N GLY A 62 -3.68 -1.98 -14.03
CA GLY A 62 -2.84 -3.06 -14.54
C GLY A 62 -2.89 -4.33 -13.71
N PHE A 63 -3.90 -4.49 -12.85
CA PHE A 63 -4.08 -5.74 -12.11
C PHE A 63 -4.43 -6.88 -13.06
N ASN A 64 -3.75 -7.99 -12.88
CA ASN A 64 -4.01 -9.23 -13.63
C ASN A 64 -4.21 -10.38 -12.62
N LEU A 65 -5.22 -10.24 -11.77
CA LEU A 65 -5.58 -11.24 -10.77
C LEU A 65 -7.07 -11.53 -10.84
N ALA A 66 -7.43 -12.82 -10.79
CA ALA A 66 -8.81 -13.25 -10.72
C ALA A 66 -9.47 -12.69 -9.46
N GLY A 67 -10.65 -12.12 -9.60
CA GLY A 67 -11.40 -11.53 -8.49
C GLY A 67 -11.04 -10.07 -8.19
N PHE A 68 -10.02 -9.51 -8.85
CA PHE A 68 -9.65 -8.10 -8.73
C PHE A 68 -10.12 -7.30 -9.93
N PRO A 69 -10.58 -6.06 -9.76
CA PRO A 69 -10.83 -5.17 -10.89
C PRO A 69 -9.52 -4.81 -11.57
N GLU A 70 -9.57 -4.44 -12.84
CA GLU A 70 -8.37 -4.00 -13.57
C GLU A 70 -7.79 -2.71 -13.01
N ALA A 71 -8.65 -1.85 -12.47
CA ALA A 71 -8.25 -0.56 -11.91
C ALA A 71 -8.98 -0.30 -10.60
N MET A 72 -8.31 0.41 -9.69
CA MET A 72 -8.86 0.80 -8.39
C MET A 72 -8.54 2.25 -8.11
N HIS A 73 -9.47 2.94 -7.45
CA HIS A 73 -9.27 4.26 -6.89
C HIS A 73 -9.35 4.15 -5.37
N VAL A 74 -8.24 4.43 -4.71
CA VAL A 74 -8.12 4.23 -3.27
C VAL A 74 -7.48 5.45 -2.60
N VAL A 75 -7.71 5.59 -1.30
CA VAL A 75 -6.98 6.52 -0.45
C VAL A 75 -6.15 5.70 0.52
N VAL A 76 -4.88 6.05 0.67
CA VAL A 76 -3.95 5.36 1.55
C VAL A 76 -3.40 6.35 2.56
N VAL A 77 -3.45 5.97 3.83
CA VAL A 77 -2.87 6.77 4.92
C VAL A 77 -1.59 6.08 5.38
N TYR A 78 -0.50 6.81 5.32
CA TYR A 78 0.81 6.35 5.81
C TYR A 78 1.17 7.09 7.08
N ARG A 79 1.73 6.38 8.04
CA ARG A 79 2.41 6.99 9.18
C ARG A 79 3.90 6.80 9.01
N VAL A 80 4.63 7.91 8.96
CA VAL A 80 6.09 7.91 8.73
C VAL A 80 6.79 8.36 10.01
N ARG A 81 7.77 7.58 10.45
CA ARG A 81 8.58 7.91 11.62
C ARG A 81 10.03 7.51 11.34
N ALA A 82 10.96 8.40 11.66
CA ALA A 82 12.40 8.18 11.43
C ALA A 82 12.72 7.83 9.97
N GLY A 83 11.97 8.42 9.02
CA GLY A 83 12.16 8.16 7.59
C GLY A 83 11.58 6.85 7.08
N LEU A 84 10.87 6.09 7.93
CA LEU A 84 10.30 4.80 7.56
C LEU A 84 8.78 4.79 7.74
N ILE A 85 8.10 4.10 6.83
CA ILE A 85 6.65 3.88 6.94
C ILE A 85 6.39 2.82 8.01
N GLN A 86 5.73 3.22 9.10
CA GLN A 86 5.41 2.35 10.24
C GLN A 86 4.06 1.68 10.08
N ASP A 87 3.08 2.41 9.53
CA ASP A 87 1.72 1.94 9.33
C ASP A 87 1.22 2.41 7.97
N MET A 88 0.38 1.61 7.35
CA MET A 88 -0.28 1.92 6.10
C MET A 88 -1.72 1.43 6.18
N THR A 89 -2.68 2.32 5.92
CA THR A 89 -4.11 1.99 6.00
C THR A 89 -4.77 2.31 4.67
N PHE A 90 -5.46 1.32 4.10
CA PHE A 90 -6.26 1.50 2.90
C PHE A 90 -7.67 1.91 3.26
N LEU A 91 -8.12 3.02 2.69
CA LEU A 91 -9.51 3.49 2.76
C LEU A 91 -10.18 3.17 1.43
N ILE A 92 -10.88 2.07 1.39
CA ILE A 92 -11.51 1.58 0.18
C ILE A 92 -13.03 1.61 0.33
#